data_b47a91ff3f4107af55e18488ffee5166
#
_entry.id   b47a91ff3f4107af55e18488ffee5166
#
_cell.length_a   1.000
_cell.length_b   1.000
_cell.length_c   1.000
_cell.angle_alpha   90.00
_cell.angle_beta   90.00
_cell.angle_gamma   90.00
#
_symmetry.space_group_name_H-M   'P 1'
#
loop_
_entity.id
_entity.type
_entity.pdbx_description
1 polymer ?
#
loop_
_entity_poly.entity_id
_entity_poly.type
_entity_poly.pdbx_seq_one_letter_code
_entity_poly.pdbx_strand_id
1 'polypeptide(L)'
;GFSTDLPGYGNVLGMLAFGHEECGDYAEAEKVGRRSVEINPDDLWGIHAVAHVLEMQSRLTEGAAWLAQPGGTWADRNPFKDHLWWHTALFPLEAGDYDRVLALYDSEVKVGEGGFYLDVQNAASLLLRLEFCGVDVGARWQQLADIAERRVDDHVFGFTDVHFMIALARDGRRSAADALLESLRRFAGVTDDNSARPVANSLTIPICEAISAYAEKHFDRAVKILWPLREQWQGLGAS
;
A
#
# COMPACT_ATOMS: atom_id res chain seq x y z
N GLY A 1 5.20 15.23 -29.38
CA GLY A 1 5.93 14.68 -28.24
C GLY A 1 6.71 15.78 -27.53
N PHE A 2 7.02 15.60 -26.28
CA PHE A 2 7.88 16.51 -25.53
C PHE A 2 9.31 16.42 -26.06
N SER A 3 10.04 17.57 -26.08
CA SER A 3 11.47 17.58 -26.42
C SER A 3 12.27 16.94 -25.29
N THR A 4 13.28 16.14 -25.63
CA THR A 4 14.23 15.53 -24.68
C THR A 4 15.06 16.56 -23.91
N ASP A 5 15.12 17.81 -24.43
CA ASP A 5 15.91 18.90 -23.84
C ASP A 5 15.11 19.70 -22.79
N LEU A 6 13.83 19.38 -22.58
CA LEU A 6 13.01 20.07 -21.59
C LEU A 6 13.39 19.64 -20.17
N PRO A 7 13.56 20.59 -19.24
CA PRO A 7 13.70 20.26 -17.83
C PRO A 7 12.51 19.38 -17.34
N GLY A 8 12.82 18.31 -16.62
CA GLY A 8 11.81 17.39 -16.13
C GLY A 8 11.37 16.29 -17.12
N TYR A 9 11.99 16.20 -18.30
CA TYR A 9 11.68 15.15 -19.28
C TYR A 9 11.83 13.74 -18.67
N GLY A 10 12.85 13.50 -17.83
CA GLY A 10 13.00 12.24 -17.10
C GLY A 10 11.77 11.90 -16.25
N ASN A 11 11.26 12.87 -15.49
CA ASN A 11 10.09 12.65 -14.62
C ASN A 11 8.82 12.31 -15.44
N VAL A 12 8.65 12.91 -16.63
CA VAL A 12 7.55 12.56 -17.54
C VAL A 12 7.68 11.11 -18.01
N LEU A 13 8.91 10.63 -18.26
CA LEU A 13 9.15 9.23 -18.60
C LEU A 13 8.82 8.29 -17.43
N GLY A 14 9.16 8.66 -16.18
CA GLY A 14 8.79 7.88 -15.00
C GLY A 14 7.28 7.72 -14.86
N MET A 15 6.53 8.80 -15.05
CA MET A 15 5.06 8.76 -15.06
C MET A 15 4.50 7.90 -16.21
N LEU A 16 5.10 7.98 -17.40
CA LEU A 16 4.72 7.16 -18.54
C LEU A 16 5.01 5.68 -18.27
N ALA A 17 6.15 5.37 -17.67
CA ALA A 17 6.52 4.00 -17.30
C ALA A 17 5.49 3.40 -16.33
N PHE A 18 5.08 4.16 -15.32
CA PHE A 18 4.05 3.74 -14.38
C PHE A 18 2.70 3.52 -15.08
N GLY A 19 2.31 4.39 -16.00
CA GLY A 19 1.09 4.20 -16.80
C GLY A 19 1.11 2.93 -17.66
N HIS A 20 2.26 2.55 -18.24
CA HIS A 20 2.42 1.27 -18.95
C HIS A 20 2.33 0.08 -17.99
N GLU A 21 2.92 0.19 -16.81
CA GLU A 21 2.88 -0.85 -15.79
C GLU A 21 1.44 -1.14 -15.36
N GLU A 22 0.68 -0.11 -15.01
CA GLU A 22 -0.75 -0.21 -14.65
C GLU A 22 -1.63 -0.82 -15.76
N CYS A 23 -1.20 -0.71 -17.01
CA CYS A 23 -1.86 -1.34 -18.15
C CYS A 23 -1.37 -2.79 -18.42
N GLY A 24 -0.40 -3.30 -17.65
CA GLY A 24 0.20 -4.62 -17.84
C GLY A 24 1.21 -4.69 -18.99
N ASP A 25 1.62 -3.56 -19.56
CA ASP A 25 2.65 -3.49 -20.61
C ASP A 25 4.05 -3.42 -19.97
N TYR A 26 4.40 -4.49 -19.25
CA TYR A 26 5.62 -4.57 -18.45
C TYR A 26 6.91 -4.37 -19.25
N ALA A 27 6.95 -4.79 -20.51
CA ALA A 27 8.14 -4.66 -21.35
C ALA A 27 8.44 -3.18 -21.68
N GLU A 28 7.43 -2.40 -22.04
CA GLU A 28 7.60 -0.98 -22.31
C GLU A 28 7.73 -0.18 -21.02
N ALA A 29 7.01 -0.56 -19.96
CA ALA A 29 7.15 0.02 -18.63
C ALA A 29 8.60 -0.03 -18.12
N GLU A 30 9.22 -1.21 -18.17
CA GLU A 30 10.61 -1.40 -17.75
C GLU A 30 11.59 -0.57 -18.60
N LYS A 31 11.46 -0.64 -19.91
CA LYS A 31 12.31 0.09 -20.85
C LYS A 31 12.26 1.61 -20.61
N VAL A 32 11.05 2.16 -20.49
CA VAL A 32 10.83 3.60 -20.28
C VAL A 32 11.27 4.01 -18.88
N GLY A 33 10.97 3.21 -17.86
CA GLY A 33 11.37 3.47 -16.47
C GLY A 33 12.90 3.46 -16.29
N ARG A 34 13.60 2.47 -16.84
CA ARG A 34 15.08 2.46 -16.82
C ARG A 34 15.65 3.68 -17.55
N ARG A 35 15.07 4.07 -18.69
CA ARG A 35 15.48 5.27 -19.40
C ARG A 35 15.23 6.55 -18.59
N SER A 36 14.14 6.64 -17.86
CA SER A 36 13.87 7.74 -16.92
C SER A 36 14.99 7.89 -15.90
N VAL A 37 15.36 6.79 -15.24
CA VAL A 37 16.40 6.76 -14.21
C VAL A 37 17.81 7.03 -14.78
N GLU A 38 18.11 6.62 -16.02
CA GLU A 38 19.36 7.02 -16.70
C GLU A 38 19.46 8.53 -16.90
N ILE A 39 18.35 9.20 -17.20
CA ILE A 39 18.30 10.67 -17.42
C ILE A 39 18.27 11.41 -16.09
N ASN A 40 17.49 10.92 -15.15
CA ASN A 40 17.34 11.46 -13.81
C ASN A 40 17.43 10.34 -12.76
N PRO A 41 18.62 10.07 -12.20
CA PRO A 41 18.78 9.04 -11.17
C PRO A 41 17.95 9.29 -9.90
N ASP A 42 17.38 10.47 -9.76
CA ASP A 42 16.56 10.90 -8.62
C ASP A 42 15.06 10.75 -8.90
N ASP A 43 14.68 10.20 -10.04
CA ASP A 43 13.27 9.99 -10.38
C ASP A 43 12.70 8.78 -9.65
N LEU A 44 12.09 9.02 -8.49
CA LEU A 44 11.47 7.99 -7.68
C LEU A 44 10.32 7.27 -8.41
N TRP A 45 9.62 7.95 -9.34
CA TRP A 45 8.56 7.32 -10.14
C TRP A 45 9.09 6.32 -11.14
N GLY A 46 10.20 6.64 -11.80
CA GLY A 46 10.88 5.70 -12.70
C GLY A 46 11.43 4.49 -11.94
N ILE A 47 12.03 4.73 -10.77
CA ILE A 47 12.52 3.66 -9.88
C ILE A 47 11.36 2.75 -9.45
N HIS A 48 10.25 3.33 -9.04
CA HIS A 48 9.04 2.65 -8.59
C HIS A 48 8.40 1.79 -9.70
N ALA A 49 8.20 2.36 -10.89
CA ALA A 49 7.61 1.63 -12.01
C ALA A 49 8.41 0.38 -12.38
N VAL A 50 9.74 0.47 -12.38
CA VAL A 50 10.61 -0.70 -12.63
C VAL A 50 10.53 -1.70 -11.47
N ALA A 51 10.45 -1.24 -10.22
CA ALA A 51 10.28 -2.14 -9.06
C ALA A 51 8.99 -2.95 -9.16
N HIS A 52 7.86 -2.33 -9.54
CA HIS A 52 6.59 -3.01 -9.80
C HIS A 52 6.74 -4.09 -10.88
N VAL A 53 7.33 -3.75 -12.02
CA VAL A 53 7.54 -4.73 -13.11
C VAL A 53 8.33 -5.93 -12.62
N LEU A 54 9.42 -5.72 -11.87
CA LEU A 54 10.27 -6.79 -11.37
C LEU A 54 9.54 -7.67 -10.33
N GLU A 55 8.71 -7.07 -9.51
CA GLU A 55 7.85 -7.77 -8.55
C GLU A 55 6.79 -8.61 -9.26
N MET A 56 6.02 -8.01 -10.17
CA MET A 56 4.95 -8.69 -10.93
C MET A 56 5.47 -9.84 -11.78
N GLN A 57 6.73 -9.78 -12.22
CA GLN A 57 7.40 -10.86 -12.96
C GLN A 57 8.18 -11.82 -12.06
N SER A 58 8.10 -11.70 -10.74
CA SER A 58 8.83 -12.52 -9.75
C SER A 58 10.35 -12.52 -9.97
N ARG A 59 10.92 -11.41 -10.46
CA ARG A 59 12.35 -11.21 -10.67
C ARG A 59 13.03 -10.72 -9.39
N LEU A 60 12.94 -11.51 -8.33
CA LEU A 60 13.28 -11.12 -6.96
C LEU A 60 14.70 -10.62 -6.78
N THR A 61 15.69 -11.35 -7.33
CA THR A 61 17.11 -10.97 -7.20
C THR A 61 17.40 -9.64 -7.90
N GLU A 62 16.82 -9.44 -9.07
CA GLU A 62 17.02 -8.23 -9.85
C GLU A 62 16.29 -7.03 -9.19
N GLY A 63 15.08 -7.24 -8.68
CA GLY A 63 14.33 -6.23 -7.95
C GLY A 63 15.04 -5.77 -6.67
N ALA A 64 15.56 -6.72 -5.89
CA ALA A 64 16.37 -6.41 -4.72
C ALA A 64 17.65 -5.62 -5.10
N ALA A 65 18.32 -5.98 -6.20
CA ALA A 65 19.49 -5.24 -6.70
C ALA A 65 19.10 -3.85 -7.24
N TRP A 66 17.95 -3.73 -7.90
CA TRP A 66 17.43 -2.46 -8.41
C TRP A 66 17.19 -1.45 -7.30
N LEU A 67 16.55 -1.86 -6.20
CA LEU A 67 16.26 -0.99 -5.05
C LEU A 67 17.43 -0.84 -4.08
N ALA A 68 18.47 -1.69 -4.16
CA ALA A 68 19.71 -1.56 -3.41
C ALA A 68 20.63 -0.44 -3.94
N GLN A 69 20.15 0.41 -4.84
CA GLN A 69 20.86 1.62 -5.27
C GLN A 69 21.39 2.38 -4.05
N PRO A 70 22.55 3.06 -4.12
CA PRO A 70 23.28 3.49 -2.92
C PRO A 70 22.36 4.14 -1.90
N GLY A 71 22.09 3.42 -0.80
CA GLY A 71 20.99 3.65 0.13
C GLY A 71 21.04 4.94 0.97
N GLY A 72 21.92 5.85 0.66
CA GLY A 72 21.87 7.22 1.19
C GLY A 72 21.14 8.21 0.28
N THR A 73 20.76 7.79 -0.92
CA THR A 73 20.27 8.73 -1.94
C THR A 73 18.83 9.15 -1.71
N TRP A 74 18.03 8.43 -0.90
CA TRP A 74 16.62 8.76 -0.68
C TRP A 74 16.36 9.60 0.57
N ALA A 75 17.31 9.75 1.48
CA ALA A 75 17.10 10.42 2.77
C ALA A 75 16.51 11.84 2.63
N ASP A 76 16.98 12.61 1.64
CA ASP A 76 16.57 13.98 1.39
C ASP A 76 15.50 14.09 0.27
N ARG A 77 14.84 12.97 -0.09
CA ARG A 77 13.82 12.96 -1.13
C ARG A 77 12.43 13.25 -0.56
N ASN A 78 11.46 13.42 -1.48
CA ASN A 78 10.08 13.61 -1.09
C ASN A 78 9.51 12.38 -0.34
N PRO A 79 8.38 12.50 0.37
CA PRO A 79 7.79 11.41 1.17
C PRO A 79 7.50 10.12 0.40
N PHE A 80 7.44 10.15 -0.93
CA PHE A 80 7.25 8.96 -1.75
C PHE A 80 8.38 7.92 -1.59
N LYS A 81 9.56 8.34 -1.10
CA LYS A 81 10.65 7.43 -0.74
C LYS A 81 10.23 6.37 0.28
N ASP A 82 9.31 6.69 1.17
CA ASP A 82 8.85 5.78 2.23
C ASP A 82 8.06 4.61 1.62
N HIS A 83 7.36 4.85 0.50
CA HIS A 83 6.75 3.81 -0.30
C HIS A 83 7.77 2.92 -1.03
N LEU A 84 8.88 3.48 -1.50
CA LEU A 84 9.97 2.68 -2.08
C LEU A 84 10.64 1.77 -1.05
N TRP A 85 10.74 2.19 0.21
CA TRP A 85 11.20 1.32 1.29
C TRP A 85 10.24 0.14 1.53
N TRP A 86 8.94 0.36 1.39
CA TRP A 86 7.97 -0.72 1.43
C TRP A 86 8.21 -1.73 0.30
N HIS A 87 8.41 -1.29 -0.96
CA HIS A 87 8.79 -2.18 -2.07
C HIS A 87 10.12 -2.90 -1.79
N THR A 88 11.10 -2.20 -1.19
CA THR A 88 12.37 -2.83 -0.79
C THR A 88 12.15 -3.99 0.18
N ALA A 89 11.13 -3.91 1.04
CA ALA A 89 10.80 -4.97 1.98
C ALA A 89 10.03 -6.15 1.34
N LEU A 90 9.36 -5.96 0.20
CA LEU A 90 8.61 -7.03 -0.46
C LEU A 90 9.53 -8.11 -1.05
N PHE A 91 10.68 -7.74 -1.63
CA PHE A 91 11.61 -8.72 -2.20
C PHE A 91 12.18 -9.72 -1.17
N PRO A 92 12.69 -9.31 0.00
CA PRO A 92 13.07 -10.25 1.05
C PRO A 92 11.87 -10.98 1.65
N LEU A 93 10.67 -10.39 1.68
CA LEU A 93 9.44 -11.08 2.10
C LEU A 93 9.16 -12.30 1.21
N GLU A 94 9.17 -12.11 -0.11
CA GLU A 94 8.98 -13.18 -1.09
C GLU A 94 10.10 -14.22 -1.05
N ALA A 95 11.32 -13.81 -0.70
CA ALA A 95 12.45 -14.72 -0.51
C ALA A 95 12.43 -15.46 0.83
N GLY A 96 11.50 -15.15 1.75
CA GLY A 96 11.41 -15.76 3.08
C GLY A 96 12.42 -15.23 4.10
N ASP A 97 13.10 -14.12 3.82
CA ASP A 97 14.04 -13.45 4.74
C ASP A 97 13.28 -12.49 5.67
N TYR A 98 12.49 -13.05 6.56
CA TYR A 98 11.57 -12.30 7.42
C TYR A 98 12.29 -11.43 8.46
N ASP A 99 13.47 -11.84 8.92
CA ASP A 99 14.27 -11.03 9.85
C ASP A 99 14.69 -9.71 9.21
N ARG A 100 15.07 -9.76 7.93
CA ARG A 100 15.38 -8.56 7.15
C ARG A 100 14.14 -7.69 6.93
N VAL A 101 12.99 -8.29 6.67
CA VAL A 101 11.72 -7.53 6.52
C VAL A 101 11.37 -6.80 7.80
N LEU A 102 11.47 -7.46 8.97
CA LEU A 102 11.23 -6.83 10.28
C LEU A 102 12.22 -5.70 10.56
N ALA A 103 13.50 -5.87 10.22
CA ALA A 103 14.50 -4.82 10.36
C ALA A 103 14.17 -3.60 9.48
N LEU A 104 13.78 -3.81 8.22
CA LEU A 104 13.35 -2.75 7.31
C LEU A 104 12.07 -2.05 7.80
N TYR A 105 11.11 -2.81 8.33
CA TYR A 105 9.92 -2.24 8.95
C TYR A 105 10.31 -1.28 10.07
N ASP A 106 11.16 -1.70 10.99
CA ASP A 106 11.51 -0.93 12.18
C ASP A 106 12.36 0.31 11.86
N SER A 107 13.18 0.27 10.79
CA SER A 107 14.05 1.39 10.42
C SER A 107 13.41 2.36 9.43
N GLU A 108 12.69 1.86 8.41
CA GLU A 108 12.31 2.65 7.24
C GLU A 108 10.80 2.73 7.02
N VAL A 109 10.04 1.63 7.24
CA VAL A 109 8.61 1.56 6.87
C VAL A 109 7.68 1.99 7.99
N LYS A 110 8.15 1.95 9.25
CA LYS A 110 7.32 2.35 10.40
C LYS A 110 6.81 3.78 10.25
N VAL A 111 5.56 3.97 10.65
CA VAL A 111 4.88 5.26 10.51
C VAL A 111 5.43 6.29 11.49
N GLY A 112 5.71 7.50 11.00
CA GLY A 112 6.06 8.64 11.85
C GLY A 112 4.86 9.18 12.65
N GLU A 113 5.13 10.11 13.59
CA GLU A 113 4.09 10.70 14.45
C GLU A 113 2.93 11.36 13.67
N GLY A 114 3.20 11.89 12.48
CA GLY A 114 2.20 12.51 11.61
C GLY A 114 1.19 11.54 11.03
N GLY A 115 1.51 10.26 10.93
CA GLY A 115 0.62 9.21 10.43
C GLY A 115 0.11 9.49 9.01
N PHE A 116 1.00 9.77 8.06
CA PHE A 116 0.58 9.96 6.67
C PHE A 116 -0.13 8.71 6.16
N TYR A 117 -1.22 8.86 5.40
CA TYR A 117 -2.09 7.73 5.03
C TYR A 117 -1.35 6.63 4.29
N LEU A 118 -0.49 6.97 3.32
CA LEU A 118 0.29 6.02 2.56
C LEU A 118 1.23 5.21 3.45
N ASP A 119 1.86 5.85 4.45
CA ASP A 119 2.76 5.15 5.38
C ASP A 119 2.00 4.13 6.23
N VAL A 120 0.78 4.49 6.70
CA VAL A 120 -0.08 3.57 7.44
C VAL A 120 -0.50 2.39 6.57
N GLN A 121 -0.85 2.63 5.31
CA GLN A 121 -1.19 1.59 4.34
C GLN A 121 -0.02 0.64 4.11
N ASN A 122 1.16 1.18 3.84
CA ASN A 122 2.40 0.41 3.65
C ASN A 122 2.72 -0.45 4.87
N ALA A 123 2.72 0.16 6.06
CA ALA A 123 3.04 -0.52 7.30
C ALA A 123 2.03 -1.62 7.63
N ALA A 124 0.73 -1.34 7.56
CA ALA A 124 -0.32 -2.32 7.84
C ALA A 124 -0.29 -3.50 6.84
N SER A 125 -0.10 -3.19 5.56
CA SER A 125 0.03 -4.18 4.49
C SER A 125 1.22 -5.12 4.72
N LEU A 126 2.38 -4.58 5.09
CA LEU A 126 3.59 -5.38 5.34
C LEU A 126 3.45 -6.27 6.57
N LEU A 127 2.93 -5.75 7.68
CA LEU A 127 2.68 -6.55 8.90
C LEU A 127 1.69 -7.69 8.64
N LEU A 128 0.61 -7.43 7.90
CA LEU A 128 -0.37 -8.46 7.59
C LEU A 128 0.23 -9.58 6.73
N ARG A 129 1.06 -9.24 5.75
CA ARG A 129 1.79 -10.24 4.93
C ARG A 129 2.73 -11.10 5.77
N LEU A 130 3.47 -10.49 6.69
CA LEU A 130 4.33 -11.22 7.64
C LEU A 130 3.53 -12.21 8.48
N GLU A 131 2.38 -11.79 9.01
CA GLU A 131 1.51 -12.69 9.78
C GLU A 131 0.94 -13.83 8.93
N PHE A 132 0.61 -13.59 7.66
CA PHE A 132 0.19 -14.67 6.75
C PHE A 132 1.32 -15.66 6.46
N CYS A 133 2.58 -15.22 6.56
CA CYS A 133 3.74 -16.09 6.51
C CYS A 133 4.04 -16.76 7.88
N GLY A 134 3.22 -16.56 8.90
CA GLY A 134 3.39 -17.13 10.23
C GLY A 134 4.40 -16.42 11.13
N VAL A 135 4.79 -15.21 10.77
CA VAL A 135 5.75 -14.40 11.54
C VAL A 135 5.03 -13.64 12.66
N ASP A 136 5.56 -13.72 13.88
CA ASP A 136 5.10 -12.88 14.98
C ASP A 136 5.64 -11.45 14.82
N VAL A 137 4.74 -10.51 14.61
CA VAL A 137 5.09 -9.09 14.45
C VAL A 137 5.12 -8.32 15.79
N GLY A 138 4.84 -8.98 16.90
CA GLY A 138 4.87 -8.41 18.25
C GLY A 138 3.90 -7.22 18.39
N ALA A 139 4.36 -6.17 19.08
CA ALA A 139 3.55 -4.99 19.40
C ALA A 139 3.45 -3.95 18.25
N ARG A 140 3.89 -4.28 17.04
CA ARG A 140 3.97 -3.29 15.93
C ARG A 140 2.60 -2.78 15.48
N TRP A 141 1.53 -3.54 15.73
CA TRP A 141 0.16 -3.10 15.45
C TRP A 141 -0.31 -1.93 16.32
N GLN A 142 0.21 -1.79 17.54
CA GLN A 142 -0.27 -0.79 18.51
C GLN A 142 -0.23 0.64 17.93
N GLN A 143 0.90 1.04 17.36
CA GLN A 143 1.06 2.37 16.79
C GLN A 143 0.06 2.64 15.66
N LEU A 144 -0.13 1.65 14.76
CA LEU A 144 -1.08 1.78 13.65
C LEU A 144 -2.52 1.86 14.14
N ALA A 145 -2.86 1.06 15.15
CA ALA A 145 -4.17 1.10 15.78
C ALA A 145 -4.43 2.42 16.51
N ASP A 146 -3.42 3.00 17.19
CA ASP A 146 -3.53 4.33 17.81
C ASP A 146 -3.81 5.42 16.78
N ILE A 147 -3.21 5.33 15.59
CA ILE A 147 -3.46 6.27 14.49
C ILE A 147 -4.87 6.07 13.94
N ALA A 148 -5.25 4.82 13.65
CA ALA A 148 -6.56 4.47 13.09
C ALA A 148 -7.71 4.88 14.00
N GLU A 149 -7.58 4.64 15.33
CA GLU A 149 -8.59 4.98 16.32
C GLU A 149 -8.91 6.49 16.36
N ARG A 150 -7.88 7.33 16.16
CA ARG A 150 -8.07 8.80 16.09
C ARG A 150 -8.69 9.30 14.80
N ARG A 151 -8.82 8.44 13.78
CA ARG A 151 -9.19 8.79 12.41
C ARG A 151 -10.38 7.99 11.87
N VAL A 152 -11.19 7.44 12.74
CA VAL A 152 -12.37 6.61 12.37
C VAL A 152 -13.42 7.36 11.56
N ASP A 153 -13.35 8.68 11.49
CA ASP A 153 -14.32 9.53 10.78
C ASP A 153 -13.71 10.20 9.51
N ASP A 154 -12.46 9.88 9.12
CA ASP A 154 -11.77 10.61 8.03
C ASP A 154 -12.32 10.29 6.64
N HIS A 155 -12.50 9.03 6.30
CA HIS A 155 -13.05 8.49 5.04
C HIS A 155 -12.50 9.14 3.76
N VAL A 156 -11.17 9.40 3.73
CA VAL A 156 -10.51 10.04 2.57
C VAL A 156 -10.47 9.10 1.37
N PHE A 157 -10.13 7.82 1.62
CA PHE A 157 -10.15 6.75 0.63
C PHE A 157 -10.60 5.45 1.28
N GLY A 158 -11.44 4.68 0.60
CA GLY A 158 -11.87 3.37 1.08
C GLY A 158 -10.70 2.42 1.33
N PHE A 159 -9.62 2.52 0.55
CA PHE A 159 -8.39 1.77 0.76
C PHE A 159 -7.74 2.09 2.11
N THR A 160 -7.72 3.37 2.53
CA THR A 160 -7.24 3.77 3.87
C THR A 160 -8.09 3.19 4.99
N ASP A 161 -9.42 3.28 4.85
CA ASP A 161 -10.36 2.73 5.84
C ASP A 161 -10.18 1.22 6.04
N VAL A 162 -9.92 0.48 4.96
CA VAL A 162 -9.60 -0.96 5.00
C VAL A 162 -8.34 -1.20 5.83
N HIS A 163 -7.27 -0.41 5.63
CA HIS A 163 -6.03 -0.55 6.39
C HIS A 163 -6.18 -0.13 7.86
N PHE A 164 -6.99 0.88 8.14
CA PHE A 164 -7.37 1.24 9.52
C PHE A 164 -8.12 0.07 10.19
N MET A 165 -9.07 -0.54 9.49
CA MET A 165 -9.78 -1.72 10.01
C MET A 165 -8.82 -2.88 10.29
N ILE A 166 -7.85 -3.16 9.41
CA ILE A 166 -6.81 -4.18 9.64
C ILE A 166 -6.06 -3.88 10.95
N ALA A 167 -5.55 -2.65 11.11
CA ALA A 167 -4.78 -2.27 12.29
C ALA A 167 -5.60 -2.41 13.59
N LEU A 168 -6.83 -1.90 13.61
CA LEU A 168 -7.73 -1.98 14.76
C LEU A 168 -8.08 -3.43 15.11
N ALA A 169 -8.38 -4.26 14.11
CA ALA A 169 -8.74 -5.65 14.29
C ALA A 169 -7.55 -6.48 14.79
N ARG A 170 -6.34 -6.23 14.27
CA ARG A 170 -5.12 -6.97 14.66
C ARG A 170 -4.63 -6.58 16.06
N ASP A 171 -4.79 -5.33 16.48
CA ASP A 171 -4.49 -4.87 17.85
C ASP A 171 -5.64 -5.16 18.85
N GLY A 172 -6.72 -5.77 18.40
CA GLY A 172 -7.84 -6.16 19.26
C GLY A 172 -8.72 -4.98 19.72
N ARG A 173 -8.67 -3.83 19.06
CA ARG A 173 -9.45 -2.63 19.39
C ARG A 173 -10.88 -2.70 18.86
N ARG A 174 -11.64 -3.62 19.39
CA ARG A 174 -13.00 -3.95 18.93
C ARG A 174 -13.91 -2.72 18.90
N SER A 175 -13.95 -1.94 19.98
CA SER A 175 -14.81 -0.74 20.06
C SER A 175 -14.47 0.31 18.98
N ALA A 176 -13.19 0.49 18.66
CA ALA A 176 -12.77 1.43 17.61
C ALA A 176 -13.08 0.86 16.21
N ALA A 177 -12.95 -0.45 16.01
CA ALA A 177 -13.36 -1.11 14.77
C ALA A 177 -14.87 -0.99 14.51
N ASP A 178 -15.68 -1.16 15.54
CA ASP A 178 -17.14 -0.95 15.45
C ASP A 178 -17.48 0.52 15.17
N ALA A 179 -16.77 1.47 15.80
CA ALA A 179 -16.91 2.91 15.55
C ALA A 179 -16.58 3.28 14.10
N LEU A 180 -15.51 2.71 13.53
CA LEU A 180 -15.14 2.90 12.13
C LEU A 180 -16.25 2.39 11.19
N LEU A 181 -16.79 1.19 11.43
CA LEU A 181 -17.89 0.64 10.62
C LEU A 181 -19.16 1.50 10.73
N GLU A 182 -19.49 1.98 11.91
CA GLU A 182 -20.64 2.85 12.10
C GLU A 182 -20.45 4.20 11.38
N SER A 183 -19.26 4.77 11.46
CA SER A 183 -18.90 6.00 10.75
C SER A 183 -18.96 5.82 9.23
N LEU A 184 -18.39 4.73 8.69
CA LEU A 184 -18.51 4.39 7.27
C LEU A 184 -19.95 4.26 6.79
N ARG A 185 -20.84 3.66 7.59
CA ARG A 185 -22.26 3.54 7.24
C ARG A 185 -22.94 4.92 7.22
N ARG A 186 -22.63 5.79 8.18
CA ARG A 186 -23.11 7.18 8.16
C ARG A 186 -22.60 7.92 6.93
N PHE A 187 -21.29 7.81 6.62
CA PHE A 187 -20.67 8.41 5.44
C PHE A 187 -21.35 7.93 4.15
N ALA A 188 -21.52 6.63 3.97
CA ALA A 188 -22.14 6.05 2.78
C ALA A 188 -23.63 6.38 2.62
N GLY A 189 -24.32 6.66 3.73
CA GLY A 189 -25.77 6.97 3.75
C GLY A 189 -26.11 8.40 3.34
N VAL A 190 -25.13 9.29 3.16
CA VAL A 190 -25.39 10.67 2.70
C VAL A 190 -25.58 10.69 1.19
N THR A 191 -26.58 11.42 0.71
CA THR A 191 -26.88 11.58 -0.71
C THR A 191 -26.33 12.91 -1.19
N ASP A 192 -25.20 12.89 -1.88
CA ASP A 192 -24.55 14.01 -2.55
C ASP A 192 -23.74 13.51 -3.75
N ASP A 193 -22.95 14.38 -4.39
CA ASP A 193 -22.13 14.05 -5.56
C ASP A 193 -20.75 13.44 -5.21
N ASN A 194 -20.52 13.03 -3.97
CA ASN A 194 -19.26 12.42 -3.56
C ASN A 194 -19.16 10.98 -4.07
N SER A 195 -18.27 10.76 -5.05
CA SER A 195 -18.04 9.47 -5.71
C SER A 195 -17.50 8.37 -4.79
N ALA A 196 -16.92 8.72 -3.63
CA ALA A 196 -16.43 7.74 -2.67
C ALA A 196 -17.56 7.01 -1.90
N ARG A 197 -18.76 7.62 -1.79
CA ARG A 197 -19.87 7.03 -1.02
C ARG A 197 -20.44 5.73 -1.62
N PRO A 198 -20.70 5.64 -2.93
CA PRO A 198 -21.08 4.37 -3.55
C PRO A 198 -20.03 3.28 -3.36
N VAL A 199 -18.75 3.62 -3.46
CA VAL A 199 -17.61 2.70 -3.22
C VAL A 199 -17.59 2.26 -1.75
N ALA A 200 -17.80 3.18 -0.81
CA ALA A 200 -17.88 2.85 0.61
C ALA A 200 -18.98 1.83 0.88
N ASN A 201 -20.17 2.02 0.29
CA ASN A 201 -21.29 1.11 0.47
C ASN A 201 -21.08 -0.26 -0.18
N SER A 202 -20.53 -0.30 -1.40
CA SER A 202 -20.42 -1.54 -2.20
C SER A 202 -19.16 -2.35 -1.90
N LEU A 203 -18.07 -1.72 -1.46
CA LEU A 203 -16.77 -2.36 -1.27
C LEU A 203 -16.20 -2.15 0.14
N THR A 204 -16.00 -0.89 0.58
CA THR A 204 -15.24 -0.61 1.82
C THR A 204 -15.91 -1.24 3.04
N ILE A 205 -17.20 -1.02 3.22
CA ILE A 205 -17.96 -1.57 4.37
C ILE A 205 -17.93 -3.10 4.38
N PRO A 206 -18.28 -3.82 3.29
CA PRO A 206 -18.21 -5.27 3.27
C PRO A 206 -16.79 -5.81 3.54
N ILE A 207 -15.74 -5.18 3.00
CA ILE A 207 -14.36 -5.61 3.24
C ILE A 207 -14.00 -5.40 4.72
N CYS A 208 -14.33 -4.28 5.32
CA CYS A 208 -14.12 -4.03 6.75
C CYS A 208 -14.90 -5.03 7.63
N GLU A 209 -16.13 -5.38 7.27
CA GLU A 209 -16.90 -6.43 7.96
C GLU A 209 -16.26 -7.82 7.85
N ALA A 210 -15.67 -8.13 6.70
CA ALA A 210 -14.94 -9.37 6.50
C ALA A 210 -13.65 -9.43 7.32
N ILE A 211 -12.91 -8.32 7.41
CA ILE A 211 -11.70 -8.21 8.25
C ILE A 211 -12.05 -8.41 9.72
N SER A 212 -13.13 -7.78 10.20
CA SER A 212 -13.62 -7.97 11.56
C SER A 212 -14.00 -9.43 11.81
N ALA A 213 -14.74 -10.06 10.90
CA ALA A 213 -15.09 -11.47 10.99
C ALA A 213 -13.87 -12.40 10.99
N TYR A 214 -12.85 -12.09 10.17
CA TYR A 214 -11.58 -12.83 10.15
C TYR A 214 -10.83 -12.73 11.48
N ALA A 215 -10.75 -11.53 12.06
CA ALA A 215 -10.11 -11.31 13.36
C ALA A 215 -10.83 -12.06 14.49
N GLU A 216 -12.14 -12.22 14.38
CA GLU A 216 -12.97 -13.03 15.29
C GLU A 216 -12.94 -14.53 15.00
N LYS A 217 -12.14 -14.97 14.01
CA LYS A 217 -12.03 -16.36 13.55
C LYS A 217 -13.31 -16.92 12.91
N HIS A 218 -14.22 -16.07 12.47
CA HIS A 218 -15.39 -16.42 11.69
C HIS A 218 -15.03 -16.50 10.19
N PHE A 219 -14.11 -17.41 9.84
CA PHE A 219 -13.51 -17.50 8.50
C PHE A 219 -14.54 -17.74 7.39
N ASP A 220 -15.53 -18.62 7.63
CA ASP A 220 -16.60 -18.87 6.66
C ASP A 220 -17.40 -17.59 6.31
N ARG A 221 -17.64 -16.74 7.32
CA ARG A 221 -18.32 -15.45 7.13
C ARG A 221 -17.43 -14.51 6.33
N ALA A 222 -16.15 -14.41 6.67
CA ALA A 222 -15.20 -13.56 5.94
C ALA A 222 -15.13 -13.97 4.46
N VAL A 223 -14.97 -15.26 4.16
CA VAL A 223 -14.95 -15.76 2.78
C VAL A 223 -16.26 -15.49 2.06
N LYS A 224 -17.40 -15.72 2.69
CA LYS A 224 -18.71 -15.47 2.09
C LYS A 224 -18.92 -14.01 1.69
N ILE A 225 -18.34 -13.07 2.45
CA ILE A 225 -18.40 -11.65 2.13
C ILE A 225 -17.41 -11.30 1.02
N LEU A 226 -16.15 -11.76 1.10
CA LEU A 226 -15.09 -11.34 0.19
C LEU A 226 -15.19 -12.01 -1.19
N TRP A 227 -15.64 -13.25 -1.27
CA TRP A 227 -15.66 -14.01 -2.53
C TRP A 227 -16.43 -13.32 -3.67
N PRO A 228 -17.62 -12.74 -3.45
CA PRO A 228 -18.33 -12.00 -4.49
C PRO A 228 -17.62 -10.72 -4.95
N LEU A 229 -16.76 -10.14 -4.11
CA LEU A 229 -16.10 -8.86 -4.34
C LEU A 229 -14.73 -8.98 -5.01
N ARG A 230 -14.18 -10.20 -5.15
CA ARG A 230 -12.80 -10.46 -5.57
C ARG A 230 -12.39 -9.83 -6.92
N GLU A 231 -13.34 -9.55 -7.79
CA GLU A 231 -13.10 -8.94 -9.11
C GLU A 231 -13.36 -7.43 -9.13
N GLN A 232 -13.70 -6.83 -7.98
CA GLN A 232 -14.10 -5.43 -7.88
C GLN A 232 -13.14 -4.58 -7.05
N TRP A 233 -12.07 -5.18 -6.49
CA TRP A 233 -11.19 -4.50 -5.53
C TRP A 233 -10.46 -3.29 -6.10
N GLN A 234 -10.23 -3.25 -7.41
CA GLN A 234 -9.69 -2.05 -8.08
C GLN A 234 -10.55 -0.80 -7.85
N GLY A 235 -11.84 -0.97 -7.57
CA GLY A 235 -12.75 0.12 -7.21
C GLY A 235 -12.41 0.83 -5.90
N LEU A 236 -11.56 0.26 -5.03
CA LEU A 236 -11.05 0.93 -3.82
C LEU A 236 -10.09 2.07 -4.11
N GLY A 237 -9.57 2.18 -5.34
CA GLY A 237 -8.71 3.28 -5.75
C GLY A 237 -7.25 3.15 -5.35
N ALA A 238 -6.73 1.91 -5.29
CA ALA A 238 -5.31 1.63 -5.14
C ALA A 238 -4.81 0.79 -6.31
N SER A 239 -3.57 1.00 -6.70
CA SER A 239 -2.83 0.18 -7.67
C SER A 239 -2.17 -1.01 -7.00
#